data_8b4ad566dca8b76d86dadc973839f160
#
_entry.id   8b4ad566dca8b76d86dadc973839f160
#
_cell.length_a   1.000
_cell.length_b   1.000
_cell.length_c   1.000
_cell.angle_alpha   90.00
_cell.angle_beta   90.00
_cell.angle_gamma   90.00
#
_symmetry.space_group_name_H-M   'P 1'
#
loop_
_entity.id
_entity.type
_entity.pdbx_description
1 polymer ?
#
loop_
_entity_poly.entity_id
_entity_poly.type
_entity_poly.pdbx_seq_one_letter_code
_entity_poly.pdbx_strand_id
1 'polypeptide(L)'
;GQTTRYMGVNVEHKFNDKFIVNGAIVNLRERPYTQKTSYGQESVNNTIFGVGATYSTELPFLTRWVNRIPTIKSDAPSNLSLRGEFAYLRASTPKADDFDGETTVYLDDFESAQATIDIRSPLAWKLASTPLEFGTGGTASRTLYGSSPTDTDNLRNSFGRAKLAWYTIDPVFYSAQKPSDVNSNEISKNSTRRIFIEEIFPQQQLAQGQSLVQTTLDLAYYPNVKGPYNNSPSFNTENKWGGIMRGMSYSDFQESNIEFLQFWVMDPYYSGEYSGNGELVFNLGNISEDVLKDGRKQYENGLPGLS
;
A
#
# COMPACT_ATOMS: atom_id res chain seq x y z
N GLY A 1 -2.80 -4.15 -22.95
CA GLY A 1 -2.47 -5.10 -21.89
C GLY A 1 -0.98 -5.29 -21.77
N GLN A 2 -0.48 -5.29 -20.58
CA GLN A 2 0.93 -5.57 -20.29
C GLN A 2 1.24 -7.00 -20.73
N THR A 3 2.27 -7.22 -21.52
CA THR A 3 2.65 -8.56 -21.97
C THR A 3 3.75 -9.08 -21.08
N THR A 4 3.41 -9.99 -20.20
CA THR A 4 4.35 -10.74 -19.38
C THR A 4 4.72 -12.04 -20.09
N ARG A 5 6.01 -12.33 -20.21
CA ARG A 5 6.52 -13.57 -20.76
C ARG A 5 7.22 -14.36 -19.67
N TYR A 6 6.71 -15.54 -19.45
CA TYR A 6 7.29 -16.51 -18.53
C TYR A 6 7.87 -17.68 -19.33
N MET A 7 9.13 -18.02 -19.07
CA MET A 7 9.80 -19.16 -19.70
C MET A 7 10.59 -19.92 -18.64
N GLY A 8 10.41 -21.23 -18.63
CA GLY A 8 11.16 -22.10 -17.73
C GLY A 8 11.58 -23.39 -18.41
N VAL A 9 12.73 -23.88 -18.00
CA VAL A 9 13.24 -25.21 -18.38
C VAL A 9 13.64 -25.91 -17.09
N ASN A 10 13.13 -27.12 -16.93
CA ASN A 10 13.51 -28.02 -15.84
C ASN A 10 14.09 -29.29 -16.44
N VAL A 11 15.24 -29.71 -15.92
CA VAL A 11 15.92 -30.92 -16.33
C VAL A 11 16.18 -31.76 -15.10
N GLU A 12 15.72 -33.00 -15.12
CA GLU A 12 16.03 -34.00 -14.10
C GLU A 12 16.90 -35.07 -14.68
N HIS A 13 17.97 -35.41 -14.03
CA HIS A 13 18.87 -36.49 -14.40
C HIS A 13 19.02 -37.50 -13.28
N LYS A 14 18.65 -38.72 -13.57
CA LYS A 14 18.79 -39.85 -12.67
C LYS A 14 20.08 -40.59 -13.00
N PHE A 15 21.11 -40.40 -12.15
CA PHE A 15 22.39 -41.13 -12.31
C PHE A 15 22.25 -42.61 -11.98
N ASN A 16 21.47 -42.89 -10.94
CA ASN A 16 21.11 -44.24 -10.51
C ASN A 16 19.88 -44.16 -9.60
N ASP A 17 19.41 -45.31 -9.08
CA ASP A 17 18.23 -45.36 -8.20
C ASP A 17 18.43 -44.64 -6.85
N LYS A 18 19.66 -44.27 -6.51
CA LYS A 18 20.02 -43.62 -5.25
C LYS A 18 20.35 -42.14 -5.40
N PHE A 19 20.66 -41.68 -6.61
CA PHE A 19 21.11 -40.32 -6.84
C PHE A 19 20.43 -39.67 -8.04
N ILE A 20 19.70 -38.60 -7.74
CA ILE A 20 18.95 -37.81 -8.70
C ILE A 20 19.40 -36.37 -8.56
N VAL A 21 19.62 -35.69 -9.67
CA VAL A 21 19.91 -34.25 -9.73
C VAL A 21 18.89 -33.58 -10.63
N ASN A 22 18.38 -32.45 -10.18
CA ASN A 22 17.48 -31.60 -10.97
C ASN A 22 18.07 -30.19 -11.10
N GLY A 23 17.86 -29.60 -12.25
CA GLY A 23 18.24 -28.22 -12.52
C GLY A 23 17.09 -27.48 -13.17
N ALA A 24 16.84 -26.27 -12.73
CA ALA A 24 15.79 -25.42 -13.31
C ALA A 24 16.34 -24.03 -13.63
N ILE A 25 15.88 -23.48 -14.76
CA ILE A 25 16.10 -22.08 -15.13
C ILE A 25 14.75 -21.51 -15.46
N VAL A 26 14.38 -20.40 -14.80
CA VAL A 26 13.12 -19.72 -15.04
C VAL A 26 13.40 -18.25 -15.27
N ASN A 27 12.84 -17.69 -16.34
CA ASN A 27 12.94 -16.29 -16.67
C ASN A 27 11.55 -15.67 -16.75
N LEU A 28 11.37 -14.59 -16.02
CA LEU A 28 10.21 -13.71 -16.07
C LEU A 28 10.61 -12.40 -16.72
N ARG A 29 10.00 -12.08 -17.85
CA ARG A 29 10.23 -10.83 -18.56
C ARG A 29 8.93 -10.13 -18.84
N GLU A 30 8.84 -8.89 -18.38
CA GLU A 30 7.79 -7.97 -18.75
C GLU A 30 8.26 -7.08 -19.92
N ARG A 31 7.36 -6.84 -20.85
CA ARG A 31 7.60 -5.86 -21.90
C ARG A 31 7.02 -4.53 -21.45
N PRO A 32 7.82 -3.46 -21.35
CA PRO A 32 7.31 -2.13 -21.07
C PRO A 32 6.45 -1.68 -22.26
N TYR A 33 5.14 -1.79 -22.11
CA TYR A 33 4.18 -1.43 -23.16
C TYR A 33 3.54 -0.08 -22.90
N THR A 34 3.49 0.29 -21.64
CA THR A 34 3.02 1.59 -21.16
C THR A 34 3.93 2.03 -20.05
N GLN A 35 4.24 3.32 -20.05
CA GLN A 35 5.01 3.88 -18.97
C GLN A 35 4.21 3.79 -17.68
N LYS A 36 4.86 3.25 -16.68
CA LYS A 36 4.26 3.07 -15.38
C LYS A 36 4.23 4.40 -14.64
N THR A 37 3.05 4.83 -14.26
CA THR A 37 2.81 6.10 -13.57
C THR A 37 2.89 5.97 -12.05
N SER A 38 3.18 4.77 -11.55
CA SER A 38 3.22 4.47 -10.12
C SER A 38 4.60 3.99 -9.74
N TYR A 39 5.12 4.53 -8.64
CA TYR A 39 6.34 4.07 -8.03
C TYR A 39 6.24 2.58 -7.66
N GLY A 40 7.32 1.82 -7.85
CA GLY A 40 7.34 0.38 -7.58
C GLY A 40 6.71 -0.50 -8.66
N GLN A 41 6.33 0.04 -9.80
CA GLN A 41 5.79 -0.72 -10.94
C GLN A 41 6.74 -0.75 -12.14
N GLU A 42 8.03 -0.89 -11.92
CA GLU A 42 9.00 -1.05 -13.00
C GLU A 42 8.85 -2.42 -13.67
N SER A 43 9.18 -2.47 -14.96
CA SER A 43 9.19 -3.70 -15.72
C SER A 43 10.29 -4.64 -15.24
N VAL A 44 9.96 -5.91 -15.10
CA VAL A 44 10.84 -6.94 -14.53
C VAL A 44 11.45 -7.80 -15.63
N ASN A 45 12.74 -8.15 -15.48
CA ASN A 45 13.43 -9.13 -16.30
C ASN A 45 14.34 -10.01 -15.42
N ASN A 46 13.71 -10.84 -14.61
CA ASN A 46 14.40 -11.67 -13.62
C ASN A 46 14.62 -13.08 -14.09
N THR A 47 15.76 -13.65 -13.71
CA THR A 47 16.09 -15.04 -14.00
C THR A 47 16.46 -15.77 -12.72
N ILE A 48 15.81 -16.89 -12.45
CA ILE A 48 16.17 -17.78 -11.32
C ILE A 48 16.87 -19.03 -11.90
N PHE A 49 17.94 -19.40 -11.23
CA PHE A 49 18.65 -20.64 -11.44
C PHE A 49 18.51 -21.50 -10.18
N GLY A 50 18.05 -22.73 -10.35
CA GLY A 50 17.91 -23.67 -9.25
C GLY A 50 18.65 -24.96 -9.56
N VAL A 51 19.31 -25.53 -8.57
CA VAL A 51 19.90 -26.87 -8.63
C VAL A 51 19.53 -27.61 -7.36
N GLY A 52 19.01 -28.81 -7.51
CA GLY A 52 18.69 -29.71 -6.42
C GLY A 52 19.34 -31.09 -6.61
N ALA A 53 19.65 -31.74 -5.50
CA ALA A 53 20.14 -33.11 -5.52
C ALA A 53 19.51 -33.92 -4.38
N THR A 54 19.12 -35.13 -4.70
CA THR A 54 18.60 -36.09 -3.73
C THR A 54 19.44 -37.37 -3.78
N TYR A 55 19.95 -37.77 -2.63
CA TYR A 55 20.65 -39.01 -2.46
C TYR A 55 20.01 -39.87 -1.39
N SER A 56 19.65 -41.10 -1.70
CA SER A 56 19.05 -42.04 -0.76
C SER A 56 19.75 -43.39 -0.82
N THR A 57 20.19 -43.92 0.30
CA THR A 57 20.84 -45.20 0.36
C THR A 57 20.56 -45.93 1.67
N GLU A 58 20.60 -47.25 1.62
CA GLU A 58 20.56 -48.09 2.82
C GLU A 58 21.94 -48.16 3.47
N LEU A 59 21.98 -48.06 4.77
CA LEU A 59 23.19 -48.13 5.59
C LEU A 59 23.12 -49.29 6.59
N PRO A 60 23.43 -50.52 6.17
CA PRO A 60 23.32 -51.71 7.03
C PRO A 60 24.20 -51.68 8.26
N PHE A 61 25.28 -50.87 8.24
CA PHE A 61 26.16 -50.73 9.39
C PHE A 61 25.47 -49.98 10.57
N LEU A 62 24.57 -49.04 10.27
CA LEU A 62 23.79 -48.35 11.33
C LEU A 62 22.82 -49.29 12.01
N THR A 63 22.15 -50.16 11.27
CA THR A 63 21.28 -51.19 11.84
C THR A 63 22.08 -52.11 12.77
N ARG A 64 23.32 -52.52 12.37
CA ARG A 64 24.23 -53.31 13.22
C ARG A 64 24.69 -52.54 14.47
N TRP A 65 24.86 -51.23 14.41
CA TRP A 65 25.20 -50.41 15.55
C TRP A 65 24.06 -50.29 16.55
N VAL A 66 22.82 -50.04 16.04
CA VAL A 66 21.60 -49.99 16.87
C VAL A 66 21.37 -51.35 17.58
N ASN A 67 21.59 -52.43 16.90
CA ASN A 67 21.42 -53.82 17.48
C ASN A 67 22.51 -54.21 18.52
N ARG A 68 23.53 -53.36 18.72
CA ARG A 68 24.46 -53.52 19.85
C ARG A 68 23.91 -53.01 21.17
N ILE A 69 22.82 -52.24 21.14
CA ILE A 69 22.15 -51.79 22.35
C ILE A 69 21.35 -52.98 22.92
N PRO A 70 21.54 -53.37 24.19
CA PRO A 70 21.01 -54.63 24.74
C PRO A 70 19.52 -54.79 24.69
N THR A 71 18.78 -53.68 24.58
CA THR A 71 17.30 -53.65 24.61
C THR A 71 16.66 -53.54 23.26
N ILE A 72 17.43 -53.34 22.15
CA ILE A 72 16.92 -53.08 20.84
C ILE A 72 17.38 -54.18 19.89
N LYS A 73 16.43 -54.86 19.27
CA LYS A 73 16.65 -55.77 18.14
C LYS A 73 15.74 -55.32 16.98
N SER A 74 16.32 -54.86 15.91
CA SER A 74 15.59 -54.41 14.74
C SER A 74 16.20 -55.08 13.50
N ASP A 75 15.33 -55.69 12.70
CA ASP A 75 15.69 -56.22 11.37
C ASP A 75 15.39 -55.22 10.23
N ALA A 76 14.87 -54.04 10.61
CA ALA A 76 14.55 -53.02 9.63
C ALA A 76 15.83 -52.33 9.09
N PRO A 77 16.00 -52.20 7.79
CA PRO A 77 17.16 -51.52 7.21
C PRO A 77 17.18 -50.03 7.57
N SER A 78 18.33 -49.53 8.03
CA SER A 78 18.49 -48.08 8.25
C SER A 78 18.71 -47.39 6.90
N ASN A 79 17.94 -46.37 6.64
CA ASN A 79 18.04 -45.56 5.43
C ASN A 79 18.60 -44.17 5.74
N LEU A 80 19.49 -43.69 4.87
CA LEU A 80 19.96 -42.31 4.84
C LEU A 80 19.39 -41.62 3.59
N SER A 81 18.71 -40.52 3.80
CA SER A 81 18.27 -39.63 2.73
C SER A 81 18.85 -38.24 2.96
N LEU A 82 19.56 -37.74 1.95
CA LEU A 82 20.12 -36.40 1.91
C LEU A 82 19.48 -35.64 0.74
N ARG A 83 19.00 -34.45 1.01
CA ARG A 83 18.48 -33.54 0.01
C ARG A 83 19.16 -32.18 0.17
N GLY A 84 19.64 -31.65 -0.95
CA GLY A 84 20.23 -30.32 -1.01
C GLY A 84 19.63 -29.53 -2.16
N GLU A 85 19.34 -28.27 -1.91
CA GLU A 85 18.82 -27.35 -2.92
C GLU A 85 19.62 -26.04 -2.85
N PHE A 86 19.84 -25.45 -4.01
CA PHE A 86 20.45 -24.13 -4.15
C PHE A 86 19.69 -23.37 -5.23
N ALA A 87 19.31 -22.14 -4.90
CA ALA A 87 18.67 -21.22 -5.84
C ALA A 87 19.41 -19.88 -5.87
N TYR A 88 19.51 -19.30 -7.03
CA TYR A 88 20.10 -17.99 -7.25
C TYR A 88 19.21 -17.14 -8.15
N LEU A 89 18.82 -15.97 -7.65
CA LEU A 89 18.06 -14.99 -8.40
C LEU A 89 18.99 -13.93 -8.98
N ARG A 90 18.95 -13.76 -10.29
CA ARG A 90 19.53 -12.63 -11.00
C ARG A 90 18.44 -11.64 -11.33
N ALA A 91 18.33 -10.59 -10.52
CA ALA A 91 17.44 -9.49 -10.78
C ALA A 91 17.98 -8.59 -11.90
N SER A 92 17.11 -8.16 -12.80
CA SER A 92 17.43 -7.15 -13.80
C SER A 92 16.16 -6.48 -14.33
N THR A 93 16.34 -5.38 -15.05
CA THR A 93 15.29 -4.65 -15.75
C THR A 93 15.48 -4.76 -17.26
N PRO A 94 14.43 -4.59 -18.08
CA PRO A 94 14.59 -4.44 -19.51
C PRO A 94 15.46 -3.23 -19.85
N LYS A 95 16.31 -3.35 -20.84
CA LYS A 95 17.22 -2.27 -21.28
C LYS A 95 16.50 -0.96 -21.67
N ALA A 96 15.22 -1.04 -21.99
CA ALA A 96 14.41 0.14 -22.32
C ALA A 96 14.04 0.99 -21.08
N ASP A 97 14.12 0.39 -19.87
CA ASP A 97 13.78 1.03 -18.59
C ASP A 97 15.02 1.16 -17.69
N ASP A 98 16.20 0.86 -18.23
CA ASP A 98 17.46 0.95 -17.49
C ASP A 98 18.06 2.35 -17.71
N PHE A 99 17.99 3.15 -16.68
CA PHE A 99 18.62 4.47 -16.63
C PHE A 99 19.81 4.40 -15.67
N ASP A 100 21.00 4.27 -16.22
CA ASP A 100 22.28 4.25 -15.47
C ASP A 100 22.38 3.17 -14.38
N GLY A 101 21.62 2.08 -14.52
CA GLY A 101 21.64 0.95 -13.57
C GLY A 101 20.79 1.13 -12.31
N GLU A 102 19.96 2.17 -12.24
CA GLU A 102 19.19 2.47 -11.03
C GLU A 102 17.80 1.79 -10.95
N THR A 103 17.41 1.05 -11.99
CA THR A 103 16.08 0.42 -12.06
C THR A 103 16.15 -1.09 -11.82
N THR A 104 16.67 -1.52 -10.69
CA THR A 104 16.70 -2.95 -10.35
C THR A 104 15.49 -3.34 -9.52
N VAL A 105 14.68 -4.27 -10.01
CA VAL A 105 13.54 -4.84 -9.31
C VAL A 105 13.88 -6.24 -8.86
N TYR A 106 13.71 -6.51 -7.58
CA TYR A 106 13.84 -7.84 -7.00
C TYR A 106 12.48 -8.51 -6.95
N LEU A 107 12.37 -9.70 -7.52
CA LEU A 107 11.21 -10.57 -7.39
C LEU A 107 11.68 -11.79 -6.59
N ASP A 108 11.29 -11.85 -5.34
CA ASP A 108 11.54 -13.01 -4.49
C ASP A 108 10.48 -14.08 -4.76
N ASP A 109 10.89 -15.33 -4.89
CA ASP A 109 10.05 -16.52 -5.12
C ASP A 109 9.01 -16.42 -6.26
N PHE A 110 9.18 -15.48 -7.23
CA PHE A 110 8.18 -15.17 -8.25
C PHE A 110 6.79 -14.81 -7.69
N GLU A 111 6.71 -14.43 -6.47
CA GLU A 111 5.52 -13.81 -5.91
C GLU A 111 5.30 -12.48 -6.63
N SER A 112 4.59 -12.54 -7.75
CA SER A 112 4.33 -11.40 -8.63
C SER A 112 3.32 -10.42 -8.05
N ALA A 113 2.89 -10.61 -6.82
CA ALA A 113 1.79 -9.89 -6.26
C ALA A 113 2.24 -8.74 -5.35
N GLN A 114 2.77 -7.68 -5.95
CA GLN A 114 2.57 -6.39 -5.29
C GLN A 114 1.09 -6.01 -5.46
N ALA A 115 0.31 -6.22 -4.43
CA ALA A 115 -1.05 -5.73 -4.37
C ALA A 115 -1.02 -4.22 -4.16
N THR A 116 -0.96 -3.46 -5.25
CA THR A 116 -1.05 -2.00 -5.17
C THR A 116 -2.51 -1.60 -4.95
N ILE A 117 -2.79 -0.96 -3.84
CA ILE A 117 -4.09 -0.40 -3.55
C ILE A 117 -4.07 1.10 -3.85
N ASP A 118 -4.79 1.51 -4.87
CA ASP A 118 -4.96 2.93 -5.19
C ASP A 118 -5.91 3.58 -4.17
N ILE A 119 -5.40 4.57 -3.45
CA ILE A 119 -6.14 5.31 -2.43
C ILE A 119 -6.69 6.65 -2.90
N ARG A 120 -6.51 7.01 -4.18
CA ARG A 120 -6.88 8.33 -4.73
C ARG A 120 -8.38 8.50 -4.98
N SER A 121 -9.15 7.42 -5.13
CA SER A 121 -10.58 7.52 -5.43
C SER A 121 -11.35 8.15 -4.28
N PRO A 122 -11.97 9.33 -4.43
CA PRO A 122 -12.73 9.98 -3.36
C PRO A 122 -13.97 9.19 -2.94
N LEU A 123 -14.54 8.39 -3.85
CA LEU A 123 -15.73 7.58 -3.58
C LEU A 123 -15.46 6.41 -2.63
N ALA A 124 -14.20 6.01 -2.46
CA ALA A 124 -13.82 4.95 -1.55
C ALA A 124 -13.69 5.44 -0.10
N TRP A 125 -13.68 6.74 0.12
CA TRP A 125 -13.53 7.37 1.42
C TRP A 125 -14.88 7.78 2.00
N LYS A 126 -15.01 7.69 3.31
CA LYS A 126 -16.15 8.12 4.09
C LYS A 126 -15.68 8.95 5.29
N LEU A 127 -16.60 9.59 5.98
CA LEU A 127 -16.30 10.36 7.17
C LEU A 127 -15.67 9.47 8.24
N ALA A 128 -14.55 9.90 8.82
CA ALA A 128 -13.86 9.14 9.85
C ALA A 128 -14.56 9.23 11.20
N SER A 129 -14.46 8.16 11.99
CA SER A 129 -14.70 8.20 13.43
C SER A 129 -13.70 9.13 14.13
N THR A 130 -14.01 9.55 15.33
CA THR A 130 -13.11 10.39 16.14
C THR A 130 -11.92 9.56 16.61
N PRO A 131 -10.68 9.92 16.27
CA PRO A 131 -9.51 9.25 16.79
C PRO A 131 -9.41 9.44 18.30
N LEU A 132 -8.91 8.43 19.02
CA LEU A 132 -8.71 8.50 20.48
C LEU A 132 -7.59 9.49 20.83
N GLU A 133 -6.55 9.44 20.04
CA GLU A 133 -5.35 10.27 20.22
C GLU A 133 -4.85 10.75 18.87
N PHE A 134 -4.30 11.93 18.81
CA PHE A 134 -3.55 12.39 17.66
C PHE A 134 -2.38 13.27 18.07
N GLY A 135 -1.40 13.31 17.21
CA GLY A 135 -0.12 13.96 17.45
C GLY A 135 0.99 12.92 17.59
N THR A 136 2.01 13.07 16.79
CA THR A 136 3.20 12.23 16.80
C THR A 136 4.30 12.90 17.57
N GLY A 137 5.00 12.13 18.35
CA GLY A 137 6.29 12.50 18.90
C GLY A 137 6.26 12.98 20.32
N GLY A 138 6.38 12.06 21.21
CA GLY A 138 7.12 12.16 22.47
C GLY A 138 6.67 13.16 23.55
N THR A 139 5.81 14.10 23.24
CA THR A 139 5.40 15.14 24.15
C THR A 139 3.92 15.46 24.00
N ALA A 140 3.09 14.71 24.69
CA ALA A 140 1.66 14.89 24.83
C ALA A 140 0.82 14.42 23.64
N SER A 141 0.47 13.15 23.68
CA SER A 141 -0.79 12.66 23.13
C SER A 141 -1.91 13.61 23.50
N ARG A 142 -2.47 14.33 22.54
CA ARG A 142 -3.60 15.22 22.78
C ARG A 142 -4.87 14.39 22.83
N THR A 143 -5.46 14.28 24.00
CA THR A 143 -6.75 13.65 24.17
C THR A 143 -7.84 14.53 23.55
N LEU A 144 -8.57 13.97 22.58
CA LEU A 144 -9.68 14.67 21.96
C LEU A 144 -10.90 14.74 22.87
N TYR A 145 -11.74 15.73 22.62
CA TYR A 145 -13.02 15.86 23.31
C TYR A 145 -13.84 14.58 23.15
N GLY A 146 -14.39 14.05 24.24
CA GLY A 146 -15.23 12.88 24.25
C GLY A 146 -14.53 11.57 23.94
N SER A 147 -13.19 11.55 23.90
CA SER A 147 -12.42 10.33 23.70
C SER A 147 -12.32 9.47 24.97
N SER A 148 -12.65 10.02 26.14
CA SER A 148 -12.65 9.25 27.38
C SER A 148 -13.65 8.09 27.31
N PRO A 149 -13.27 6.87 27.73
CA PRO A 149 -14.19 5.74 27.82
C PRO A 149 -15.38 5.98 28.75
N THR A 150 -15.26 6.91 29.67
CA THR A 150 -16.31 7.27 30.64
C THR A 150 -17.23 8.38 30.16
N ASP A 151 -16.96 9.00 29.00
CA ASP A 151 -17.82 10.04 28.46
C ASP A 151 -19.02 9.40 27.79
N THR A 152 -20.20 9.63 28.35
CA THR A 152 -21.47 9.08 27.86
C THR A 152 -22.19 10.00 26.88
N ASP A 153 -21.69 11.22 26.68
CA ASP A 153 -22.25 12.16 25.71
C ASP A 153 -21.59 11.95 24.33
N ASN A 154 -22.23 11.13 23.51
CA ASN A 154 -21.75 10.75 22.19
C ASN A 154 -21.54 11.95 21.24
N LEU A 155 -22.30 13.03 21.41
CA LEU A 155 -22.16 14.25 20.59
C LEU A 155 -20.86 14.99 20.91
N ARG A 156 -20.41 14.97 22.16
CA ARG A 156 -19.15 15.62 22.56
C ARG A 156 -17.93 15.04 21.86
N ASN A 157 -18.01 13.79 21.46
CA ASN A 157 -16.97 13.12 20.68
C ASN A 157 -16.64 13.84 19.37
N SER A 158 -17.58 14.60 18.83
CA SER A 158 -17.42 15.37 17.58
C SER A 158 -17.13 16.85 17.77
N PHE A 159 -16.98 17.35 19.01
CA PHE A 159 -16.83 18.79 19.27
C PHE A 159 -15.58 19.43 18.65
N GLY A 160 -14.50 18.68 18.48
CA GLY A 160 -13.31 19.14 17.79
C GLY A 160 -13.37 18.97 16.26
N ARG A 161 -14.42 18.33 15.73
CA ARG A 161 -14.50 18.05 14.30
C ARG A 161 -14.72 19.32 13.51
N ALA A 162 -13.77 19.65 12.65
CA ALA A 162 -13.84 20.72 11.66
C ALA A 162 -14.33 20.17 10.31
N LYS A 163 -14.70 21.07 9.43
CA LYS A 163 -15.11 20.70 8.07
C LYS A 163 -13.90 20.23 7.27
N LEU A 164 -14.03 19.06 6.68
CA LEU A 164 -13.11 18.51 5.70
C LEU A 164 -13.92 18.07 4.49
N ALA A 165 -13.55 18.53 3.31
CA ALA A 165 -14.08 18.05 2.04
C ALA A 165 -12.99 17.24 1.33
N TRP A 166 -13.39 16.17 0.66
CA TRP A 166 -12.51 15.34 -0.16
C TRP A 166 -13.14 15.09 -1.52
N TYR A 167 -12.38 15.29 -2.56
CA TYR A 167 -12.87 15.26 -3.92
C TYR A 167 -11.73 15.07 -4.92
N THR A 168 -12.05 15.02 -6.18
CA THR A 168 -11.13 15.22 -7.30
C THR A 168 -11.64 16.38 -8.10
N ILE A 169 -10.80 17.34 -8.43
CA ILE A 169 -11.17 18.48 -9.26
C ILE A 169 -11.50 17.98 -10.66
N ASP A 170 -12.72 18.26 -11.11
CA ASP A 170 -13.17 17.84 -12.43
C ASP A 170 -12.34 18.48 -13.54
N PRO A 171 -11.85 17.73 -14.52
CA PRO A 171 -11.10 18.25 -15.67
C PRO A 171 -11.82 19.36 -16.45
N VAL A 172 -13.15 19.45 -16.37
CA VAL A 172 -13.93 20.51 -17.02
C VAL A 172 -13.49 21.90 -16.60
N PHE A 173 -13.07 22.08 -15.34
CA PHE A 173 -12.61 23.37 -14.83
C PHE A 173 -11.32 23.89 -15.49
N TYR A 174 -10.59 23.01 -16.13
CA TYR A 174 -9.36 23.36 -16.87
C TYR A 174 -9.55 23.41 -18.39
N SER A 175 -10.79 23.21 -18.84
CA SER A 175 -11.13 23.21 -20.27
C SER A 175 -11.73 24.54 -20.72
N ALA A 176 -11.98 24.65 -22.03
CA ALA A 176 -12.71 25.78 -22.60
C ALA A 176 -14.17 25.84 -22.15
N GLN A 177 -14.72 24.73 -21.67
CA GLN A 177 -16.10 24.62 -21.14
C GLN A 177 -16.20 24.94 -19.66
N LYS A 178 -15.14 25.44 -19.02
CA LYS A 178 -15.20 25.81 -17.60
C LYS A 178 -16.31 26.85 -17.34
N PRO A 179 -16.96 26.79 -16.18
CA PRO A 179 -17.92 27.81 -15.76
C PRO A 179 -17.34 29.21 -15.82
N SER A 180 -18.15 30.20 -16.22
CA SER A 180 -17.70 31.57 -16.43
C SER A 180 -17.25 32.30 -15.17
N ASP A 181 -17.74 31.85 -14.02
CA ASP A 181 -17.39 32.35 -12.68
C ASP A 181 -16.06 31.82 -12.15
N VAL A 182 -15.50 30.79 -12.81
CA VAL A 182 -14.18 30.24 -12.44
C VAL A 182 -13.07 31.01 -13.12
N ASN A 183 -12.32 31.78 -12.34
CA ASN A 183 -11.20 32.56 -12.80
C ASN A 183 -9.98 31.67 -13.14
N SER A 184 -9.22 32.05 -14.16
CA SER A 184 -7.97 31.36 -14.51
C SER A 184 -6.94 31.41 -13.36
N ASN A 185 -6.94 32.47 -12.57
CA ASN A 185 -6.07 32.56 -11.39
C ASN A 185 -6.41 31.51 -10.32
N GLU A 186 -7.69 31.16 -10.18
CA GLU A 186 -8.11 30.15 -9.20
C GLU A 186 -7.59 28.74 -9.57
N ILE A 187 -7.63 28.41 -10.85
CA ILE A 187 -7.17 27.09 -11.34
C ILE A 187 -5.66 26.97 -11.53
N SER A 188 -4.93 28.08 -11.34
CA SER A 188 -3.45 28.11 -11.42
C SER A 188 -2.77 28.18 -10.08
N LYS A 189 -3.54 28.29 -8.97
CA LYS A 189 -2.98 28.23 -7.63
C LYS A 189 -2.34 26.88 -7.36
N ASN A 190 -1.34 26.86 -6.50
CA ASN A 190 -0.66 25.61 -6.17
C ASN A 190 -1.62 24.54 -5.63
N SER A 191 -2.63 24.94 -4.87
CA SER A 191 -3.65 24.08 -4.28
C SER A 191 -4.70 23.54 -5.26
N THR A 192 -4.83 24.12 -6.44
CA THR A 192 -5.92 23.77 -7.38
C THR A 192 -5.45 23.46 -8.79
N ARG A 193 -4.18 23.72 -9.13
CA ARG A 193 -3.64 23.44 -10.45
C ARG A 193 -3.59 21.96 -10.76
N ARG A 194 -3.61 21.62 -12.03
CA ARG A 194 -3.32 20.25 -12.45
C ARG A 194 -1.89 19.87 -12.13
N ILE A 195 -1.71 18.63 -11.74
CA ILE A 195 -0.39 18.01 -11.55
C ILE A 195 -0.09 17.18 -12.79
N PHE A 196 1.04 17.47 -13.42
CA PHE A 196 1.52 16.71 -14.57
C PHE A 196 2.37 15.53 -14.10
N ILE A 197 2.25 14.42 -14.80
CA ILE A 197 3.00 13.19 -14.48
C ILE A 197 4.50 13.47 -14.48
N GLU A 198 4.98 14.28 -15.42
CA GLU A 198 6.39 14.66 -15.54
C GLU A 198 6.92 15.46 -14.33
N GLU A 199 6.05 16.14 -13.57
CA GLU A 199 6.46 16.85 -12.36
C GLU A 199 6.82 15.88 -11.22
N ILE A 200 6.12 14.74 -11.16
CA ILE A 200 6.33 13.72 -10.14
C ILE A 200 7.35 12.69 -10.61
N PHE A 201 7.28 12.35 -11.89
CA PHE A 201 8.10 11.31 -12.51
C PHE A 201 8.81 11.87 -13.76
N PRO A 202 9.85 12.70 -13.60
CA PRO A 202 10.47 13.42 -14.72
C PRO A 202 11.16 12.51 -15.75
N GLN A 203 11.50 11.30 -15.37
CA GLN A 203 12.13 10.34 -16.28
C GLN A 203 11.12 9.45 -17.03
N GLN A 204 9.84 9.60 -16.72
CA GLN A 204 8.81 8.79 -17.31
C GLN A 204 8.39 9.32 -18.69
N GLN A 205 8.63 8.54 -19.74
CA GLN A 205 8.17 8.89 -21.10
C GLN A 205 6.71 8.40 -21.26
N LEU A 206 5.80 9.24 -21.57
CA LEU A 206 4.40 8.91 -21.75
C LEU A 206 4.13 8.41 -23.18
N ALA A 207 3.40 7.32 -23.34
CA ALA A 207 3.01 6.86 -24.66
C ALA A 207 2.03 7.84 -25.31
N GLN A 208 2.06 7.90 -26.63
CA GLN A 208 1.15 8.77 -27.38
C GLN A 208 -0.31 8.41 -27.07
N GLY A 209 -1.11 9.42 -26.67
CA GLY A 209 -2.53 9.23 -26.30
C GLY A 209 -2.78 8.96 -24.81
N GLN A 210 -1.76 8.87 -23.98
CA GLN A 210 -1.94 8.83 -22.53
C GLN A 210 -2.22 10.22 -21.94
N SER A 211 -2.98 10.24 -20.83
CA SER A 211 -3.17 11.48 -20.08
C SER A 211 -1.83 11.96 -19.50
N LEU A 212 -1.52 13.23 -19.71
CA LEU A 212 -0.35 13.89 -19.13
C LEU A 212 -0.60 14.31 -17.68
N VAL A 213 -1.84 14.24 -17.22
CA VAL A 213 -2.28 14.73 -15.90
C VAL A 213 -2.47 13.57 -14.95
N GLN A 214 -1.88 13.71 -13.78
CA GLN A 214 -2.06 12.79 -12.67
C GLN A 214 -3.36 13.12 -11.91
N THR A 215 -4.19 12.11 -11.69
CA THR A 215 -5.37 12.26 -10.83
C THR A 215 -4.93 12.36 -9.36
N THR A 216 -5.48 13.31 -8.65
CA THR A 216 -5.21 13.59 -7.24
C THR A 216 -6.43 13.31 -6.37
N LEU A 217 -6.21 13.01 -5.09
CA LEU A 217 -7.22 13.11 -4.05
C LEU A 217 -7.02 14.45 -3.37
N ASP A 218 -7.98 15.34 -3.52
CA ASP A 218 -7.91 16.69 -2.97
C ASP A 218 -8.62 16.74 -1.62
N LEU A 219 -7.94 17.29 -0.62
CA LEU A 219 -8.47 17.47 0.72
C LEU A 219 -8.52 18.95 1.05
N ALA A 220 -9.71 19.48 1.27
CA ALA A 220 -9.91 20.86 1.70
C ALA A 220 -10.35 20.90 3.17
N TYR A 221 -9.44 21.34 4.03
CA TYR A 221 -9.64 21.43 5.47
C TYR A 221 -9.95 22.86 5.91
N TYR A 222 -11.04 23.02 6.61
CA TYR A 222 -11.55 24.31 7.09
C TYR A 222 -11.55 24.34 8.63
N PRO A 223 -10.45 24.69 9.29
CA PRO A 223 -10.31 24.57 10.74
C PRO A 223 -11.25 25.49 11.53
N ASN A 224 -11.79 26.52 10.90
CA ASN A 224 -12.69 27.50 11.56
C ASN A 224 -14.19 27.23 11.25
N VAL A 225 -14.50 26.18 10.52
CA VAL A 225 -15.87 25.79 10.18
C VAL A 225 -16.18 24.46 10.85
N LYS A 226 -17.30 24.38 11.56
CA LYS A 226 -17.76 23.13 12.17
C LYS A 226 -17.99 22.07 11.10
N GLY A 227 -17.49 20.87 11.38
CA GLY A 227 -17.74 19.69 10.55
C GLY A 227 -19.04 18.98 10.89
N PRO A 228 -19.34 17.88 10.17
CA PRO A 228 -20.50 17.05 10.44
C PRO A 228 -20.53 16.58 11.91
N TYR A 229 -21.72 16.57 12.49
CA TYR A 229 -22.01 16.17 13.89
C TYR A 229 -21.33 17.05 14.97
N ASN A 230 -20.69 18.15 14.60
CA ASN A 230 -20.15 19.09 15.56
C ASN A 230 -21.23 20.03 16.09
N ASN A 231 -21.85 19.66 17.21
CA ASN A 231 -22.86 20.44 17.91
C ASN A 231 -22.27 21.21 19.11
N SER A 232 -20.99 21.50 19.12
CA SER A 232 -20.36 22.24 20.20
C SER A 232 -20.98 23.63 20.37
N PRO A 233 -21.22 24.10 21.60
CA PRO A 233 -21.73 25.46 21.84
C PRO A 233 -20.73 26.53 21.40
N SER A 234 -19.43 26.26 21.49
CA SER A 234 -18.37 27.12 20.98
C SER A 234 -17.35 26.27 20.22
N PHE A 235 -16.93 26.75 19.05
CA PHE A 235 -15.93 26.06 18.22
C PHE A 235 -14.58 26.80 18.31
N ASN A 236 -14.09 26.97 19.50
CA ASN A 236 -12.83 27.64 19.75
C ASN A 236 -11.85 26.72 20.51
N THR A 237 -11.81 25.46 20.11
CA THR A 237 -10.91 24.47 20.71
C THR A 237 -9.56 24.48 20.00
N GLU A 238 -8.49 24.24 20.74
CA GLU A 238 -7.14 24.08 20.18
C GLU A 238 -6.99 22.76 19.41
N ASN A 239 -7.86 21.79 19.70
CA ASN A 239 -7.82 20.44 19.15
C ASN A 239 -8.83 20.25 18.01
N LYS A 240 -8.66 21.01 16.93
CA LYS A 240 -9.49 20.87 15.74
C LYS A 240 -8.90 19.79 14.83
N TRP A 241 -9.79 18.98 14.28
CA TRP A 241 -9.40 17.90 13.38
C TRP A 241 -10.46 17.66 12.31
N GLY A 242 -10.07 17.08 11.20
CA GLY A 242 -10.97 16.56 10.19
C GLY A 242 -10.38 15.24 9.69
N GLY A 243 -11.20 14.27 9.38
CA GLY A 243 -10.71 12.97 8.96
C GLY A 243 -11.65 12.24 8.03
N ILE A 244 -11.06 11.44 7.18
CA ILE A 244 -11.73 10.48 6.32
C ILE A 244 -11.19 9.08 6.63
N MET A 245 -12.01 8.07 6.43
CA MET A 245 -11.61 6.68 6.60
C MET A 245 -12.03 5.84 5.41
N ARG A 246 -11.34 4.74 5.20
CA ARG A 246 -11.60 3.81 4.12
C ARG A 246 -11.44 2.38 4.63
N GLY A 247 -12.35 1.50 4.24
CA GLY A 247 -12.18 0.06 4.43
C GLY A 247 -11.13 -0.48 3.46
N MET A 248 -10.30 -1.39 3.96
CA MET A 248 -9.33 -2.13 3.17
C MET A 248 -9.89 -3.51 2.85
N SER A 249 -9.68 -3.99 1.63
CA SER A 249 -10.13 -5.31 1.20
C SER A 249 -9.33 -6.45 1.84
N TYR A 250 -8.15 -6.13 2.35
CA TYR A 250 -7.24 -7.07 2.97
C TYR A 250 -7.23 -6.87 4.48
N SER A 251 -7.42 -7.95 5.22
CA SER A 251 -7.39 -7.96 6.69
C SER A 251 -5.98 -8.14 7.25
N ASP A 252 -5.07 -8.66 6.44
CA ASP A 252 -3.68 -8.92 6.79
C ASP A 252 -2.77 -8.34 5.72
N PHE A 253 -1.96 -7.34 6.10
CA PHE A 253 -1.01 -6.70 5.20
C PHE A 253 0.19 -7.58 4.90
N GLN A 254 0.59 -8.43 5.84
CA GLN A 254 1.70 -9.35 5.66
C GLN A 254 1.34 -10.44 4.65
N GLU A 255 0.14 -11.02 4.76
CA GLU A 255 -0.36 -11.99 3.79
C GLU A 255 -0.51 -11.39 2.38
N SER A 256 -0.80 -10.09 2.32
CA SER A 256 -0.97 -9.35 1.07
C SER A 256 0.32 -8.72 0.54
N ASN A 257 1.47 -8.96 1.18
CA ASN A 257 2.77 -8.37 0.86
C ASN A 257 2.74 -6.84 0.75
N ILE A 258 1.96 -6.18 1.63
CA ILE A 258 1.90 -4.72 1.70
C ILE A 258 2.90 -4.24 2.75
N GLU A 259 3.99 -3.64 2.31
CA GLU A 259 5.07 -3.16 3.19
C GLU A 259 5.07 -1.66 3.36
N PHE A 260 4.59 -0.91 2.36
CA PHE A 260 4.74 0.53 2.30
C PHE A 260 3.44 1.25 2.02
N LEU A 261 3.27 2.41 2.65
CA LEU A 261 2.34 3.45 2.26
C LEU A 261 3.14 4.56 1.59
N GLN A 262 2.95 4.73 0.27
CA GLN A 262 3.68 5.72 -0.52
C GLN A 262 2.71 6.73 -1.12
N PHE A 263 3.03 8.01 -1.00
CA PHE A 263 2.22 9.08 -1.58
C PHE A 263 3.06 10.34 -1.76
N TRP A 264 2.63 11.16 -2.69
CA TRP A 264 3.09 12.52 -2.83
C TRP A 264 2.07 13.45 -2.19
N VAL A 265 2.53 14.37 -1.37
CA VAL A 265 1.68 15.39 -0.76
C VAL A 265 2.15 16.77 -1.20
N MET A 266 1.19 17.60 -1.62
CA MET A 266 1.47 19.00 -1.90
C MET A 266 1.55 19.75 -0.56
N ASP A 267 2.65 20.47 -0.34
CA ASP A 267 2.80 21.34 0.84
C ASP A 267 1.91 22.58 0.67
N PRO A 268 0.85 22.75 1.46
CA PRO A 268 -0.07 23.88 1.31
C PRO A 268 0.56 25.22 1.72
N TYR A 269 1.67 25.18 2.46
CA TYR A 269 2.33 26.38 2.99
C TYR A 269 3.46 26.90 2.11
N TYR A 270 3.94 26.08 1.18
CA TYR A 270 5.09 26.40 0.33
C TYR A 270 4.92 27.69 -0.50
N SER A 271 3.74 27.92 -1.04
CA SER A 271 3.46 29.10 -1.88
C SER A 271 3.14 30.36 -1.08
N GLY A 272 3.01 30.29 0.24
CA GLY A 272 2.51 31.38 1.07
C GLY A 272 1.02 31.68 0.90
N GLU A 273 0.28 30.84 0.16
CA GLU A 273 -1.18 30.96 -0.04
C GLU A 273 -1.91 30.75 1.27
N TYR A 274 -1.41 29.85 2.10
CA TYR A 274 -1.93 29.56 3.44
C TYR A 274 -0.87 29.85 4.49
N SER A 275 -1.31 30.31 5.65
CA SER A 275 -0.46 30.56 6.81
C SER A 275 -0.83 29.59 7.94
N GLY A 276 0.15 29.19 8.70
CA GLY A 276 -0.04 28.29 9.84
C GLY A 276 0.76 27.00 9.70
N ASN A 277 0.39 26.04 10.50
CA ASN A 277 0.92 24.68 10.47
C ASN A 277 -0.22 23.69 10.69
N GLY A 278 -0.08 22.50 10.15
CA GLY A 278 -1.01 21.40 10.31
C GLY A 278 -0.26 20.09 10.33
N GLU A 279 -0.89 19.08 10.88
CA GLU A 279 -0.36 17.72 10.90
C GLU A 279 -1.26 16.81 10.03
N LEU A 280 -0.65 15.98 9.22
CA LEU A 280 -1.33 14.91 8.49
C LEU A 280 -1.03 13.60 9.21
N VAL A 281 -2.06 12.96 9.73
CA VAL A 281 -1.93 11.74 10.53
C VAL A 281 -2.58 10.57 9.82
N PHE A 282 -1.87 9.45 9.74
CA PHE A 282 -2.36 8.19 9.21
C PHE A 282 -2.56 7.18 10.33
N ASN A 283 -3.76 6.67 10.44
CA ASN A 283 -4.10 5.59 11.35
C ASN A 283 -4.37 4.32 10.53
N LEU A 284 -3.59 3.29 10.75
CA LEU A 284 -3.71 1.99 10.07
C LEU A 284 -4.08 0.92 11.08
N GLY A 285 -4.89 -0.03 10.67
CA GLY A 285 -5.29 -1.17 11.50
C GLY A 285 -6.79 -1.17 11.82
N ASN A 286 -7.16 -1.68 12.97
CA ASN A 286 -8.54 -1.79 13.40
C ASN A 286 -9.07 -0.43 13.88
N ILE A 287 -9.79 0.25 13.00
CA ILE A 287 -10.39 1.56 13.25
C ILE A 287 -11.88 1.36 13.45
N SER A 288 -12.45 2.04 14.47
CA SER A 288 -13.90 2.06 14.65
C SER A 288 -14.60 2.69 13.45
N GLU A 289 -15.66 2.07 12.98
CA GLU A 289 -16.53 2.66 11.96
C GLU A 289 -17.71 3.45 12.54
N ASP A 290 -17.82 3.47 13.86
CA ASP A 290 -18.83 4.20 14.61
C ASP A 290 -18.41 5.66 14.75
N VAL A 291 -19.00 6.53 13.94
CA VAL A 291 -18.63 7.96 13.86
C VAL A 291 -19.10 8.73 15.09
N LEU A 292 -20.23 8.35 15.68
CA LEU A 292 -20.83 9.02 16.83
C LEU A 292 -20.52 8.36 18.17
N LYS A 293 -19.86 7.21 18.18
CA LYS A 293 -19.53 6.42 19.38
C LYS A 293 -20.78 6.01 20.17
N ASP A 294 -21.86 5.68 19.47
CA ASP A 294 -23.14 5.26 20.07
C ASP A 294 -23.42 3.76 19.94
N GLY A 295 -22.46 3.00 19.38
CA GLY A 295 -22.57 1.57 19.11
C GLY A 295 -23.44 1.25 17.89
N ARG A 296 -23.78 2.22 17.06
CA ARG A 296 -24.65 2.08 15.88
C ARG A 296 -24.00 2.70 14.66
N LYS A 297 -24.27 2.12 13.48
CA LYS A 297 -23.82 2.66 12.19
C LYS A 297 -24.94 3.41 11.43
N GLN A 298 -26.05 3.70 12.09
CA GLN A 298 -27.23 4.33 11.46
C GLN A 298 -27.06 5.85 11.42
N TYR A 299 -27.48 6.45 10.27
CA TYR A 299 -27.51 7.90 10.08
C TYR A 299 -26.15 8.62 10.18
N GLU A 300 -25.07 7.91 9.98
CA GLU A 300 -23.70 8.42 10.11
C GLU A 300 -23.08 8.83 8.76
N ASN A 301 -23.89 9.32 7.84
CA ASN A 301 -23.46 9.75 6.50
C ASN A 301 -23.09 11.23 6.40
N GLY A 302 -23.11 11.97 7.51
CA GLY A 302 -22.83 13.41 7.55
C GLY A 302 -23.95 14.31 7.06
N LEU A 303 -25.07 13.75 6.66
CA LEU A 303 -26.26 14.51 6.28
C LEU A 303 -27.07 14.88 7.52
N PRO A 304 -27.73 16.06 7.54
CA PRO A 304 -28.64 16.39 8.60
C PRO A 304 -29.79 15.37 8.65
N GLY A 305 -30.06 14.84 9.82
CA GLY A 305 -31.22 14.00 10.04
C GLY A 305 -32.51 14.79 9.75
N LEU A 306 -33.53 14.11 9.27
CA LEU A 306 -34.87 14.67 9.25
C LEU A 306 -35.28 14.80 10.73
N SER A 307 -35.30 16.03 11.24
CA SER A 307 -35.87 16.38 12.53
C SER A 307 -37.38 16.36 12.49
#